data_29a509baf24127f683572a31d04bb1e9
#
_entry.id   29a509baf24127f683572a31d04bb1e9
#
_cell.length_a   1.000
_cell.length_b   1.000
_cell.length_c   1.000
_cell.angle_alpha   90.00
_cell.angle_beta   90.00
_cell.angle_gamma   90.00
#
_symmetry.space_group_name_H-M   'P 1'
#
loop_
_entity.id
_entity.type
_entity.pdbx_description
1 polymer ?
#
loop_
_entity_poly.entity_id
_entity_poly.type
_entity_poly.pdbx_seq_one_letter_code
_entity_poly.pdbx_strand_id
1 'polypeptide(L)'
;MRLPFKFSAALGLGLPLVLCSFGIGSRVARADTWNLPSPINDSNTSVSFVVDSTFSTINGTTKDLFGSISLKDRKDPLSIVVDLAIKVKTIDTDWDDRDETLQECMASDQFPTVSFISQRLSDNCKPTLIDISKRCSGTLTGILTIRDVTKEVTLPVEISKEADSYRIKGTLPLQWADYNIEDPSILIVQLDRTANISYETVVPLKH
;
A
#
# COMPACT_ATOMS: atom_id res chain seq x y z
N MET A 1 -36.89 81.77 18.86
CA MET A 1 -37.47 82.06 20.16
C MET A 1 -37.03 80.94 21.12
N ARG A 2 -36.12 81.35 22.02
CA ARG A 2 -35.79 80.82 23.35
C ARG A 2 -35.95 79.28 23.63
N LEU A 3 -34.89 78.54 23.75
CA LEU A 3 -34.17 78.11 25.00
C LEU A 3 -35.05 77.55 26.15
N PRO A 4 -34.48 76.88 27.06
CA PRO A 4 -33.74 75.64 27.20
C PRO A 4 -34.34 74.76 28.33
N PHE A 5 -33.88 73.54 28.62
CA PHE A 5 -33.88 73.07 30.00
C PHE A 5 -32.79 71.97 30.24
N LYS A 6 -32.24 72.11 31.39
CA LYS A 6 -31.05 71.54 31.95
C LYS A 6 -31.24 70.15 32.61
N PHE A 7 -30.13 69.41 32.65
CA PHE A 7 -29.63 68.53 33.74
C PHE A 7 -30.53 67.54 34.47
N SER A 8 -30.16 66.33 34.43
CA SER A 8 -29.82 65.69 35.72
C SER A 8 -28.96 64.42 35.48
N ALA A 9 -27.89 64.36 36.23
CA ALA A 9 -27.02 63.18 36.33
C ALA A 9 -27.66 62.17 37.26
N ALA A 10 -27.63 60.90 36.86
CA ALA A 10 -27.82 59.78 37.75
C ALA A 10 -26.72 58.76 37.54
N LEU A 11 -25.90 58.66 38.57
CA LEU A 11 -24.93 57.57 38.76
C LEU A 11 -25.67 56.23 38.76
N GLY A 12 -25.37 55.37 37.81
CA GLY A 12 -25.82 53.99 37.82
C GLY A 12 -24.58 53.07 37.75
N LEU A 13 -24.32 52.37 38.83
CA LEU A 13 -23.28 51.35 38.96
C LEU A 13 -23.35 50.36 37.79
N GLY A 14 -22.34 50.44 36.96
CA GLY A 14 -22.10 49.41 35.93
C GLY A 14 -21.52 48.14 36.51
N LEU A 15 -22.35 47.11 36.56
CA LEU A 15 -21.89 45.74 36.78
C LEU A 15 -21.12 45.32 35.51
N PRO A 16 -19.88 44.84 35.61
CA PRO A 16 -19.21 44.28 34.45
C PRO A 16 -19.87 42.93 34.14
N LEU A 17 -20.55 42.84 33.02
CA LEU A 17 -20.96 41.59 32.41
C LEU A 17 -19.70 40.83 31.96
N VAL A 18 -19.22 39.93 32.81
CA VAL A 18 -18.21 38.95 32.45
C VAL A 18 -18.83 38.02 31.43
N LEU A 19 -18.66 38.32 30.16
CA LEU A 19 -18.86 37.38 29.06
C LEU A 19 -17.84 36.26 29.20
N CYS A 20 -18.18 35.23 29.96
CA CYS A 20 -17.52 33.92 29.83
C CYS A 20 -17.79 33.42 28.42
N SER A 21 -16.92 33.79 27.49
CA SER A 21 -16.76 33.08 26.22
C SER A 21 -16.31 31.66 26.53
N PHE A 22 -17.28 30.78 26.73
CA PHE A 22 -17.04 29.34 26.58
C PHE A 22 -16.60 29.15 25.13
N GLY A 23 -15.32 29.26 24.89
CA GLY A 23 -14.68 28.72 23.71
C GLY A 23 -14.93 27.22 23.74
N ILE A 24 -16.02 26.78 23.11
CA ILE A 24 -16.17 25.41 22.65
C ILE A 24 -15.08 25.27 21.59
N GLY A 25 -13.85 25.02 22.05
CA GLY A 25 -12.81 24.53 21.20
C GLY A 25 -13.34 23.20 20.66
N SER A 26 -13.96 23.25 19.51
CA SER A 26 -14.11 22.07 18.68
C SER A 26 -12.72 21.53 18.54
N ARG A 27 -12.36 20.56 19.39
CA ARG A 27 -11.30 19.62 19.07
C ARG A 27 -11.81 18.94 17.82
N VAL A 28 -11.52 19.54 16.66
CA VAL A 28 -11.45 18.80 15.43
C VAL A 28 -10.52 17.65 15.79
N ALA A 29 -11.12 16.49 16.00
CA ALA A 29 -10.35 15.27 16.11
C ALA A 29 -9.47 15.31 14.87
N ARG A 30 -8.18 15.59 15.07
CA ARG A 30 -7.16 15.50 14.06
C ARG A 30 -7.30 14.07 13.63
N ALA A 31 -8.00 13.82 12.53
CA ALA A 31 -8.02 12.53 11.90
C ALA A 31 -6.55 12.18 11.84
N ASP A 32 -6.16 11.06 12.49
CA ASP A 32 -4.80 10.57 12.43
C ASP A 32 -4.51 10.47 10.94
N THR A 33 -3.91 11.53 10.41
CA THR A 33 -3.55 11.58 9.03
C THR A 33 -2.45 10.55 8.92
N TRP A 34 -2.79 9.42 8.32
CA TRP A 34 -1.82 8.52 7.78
C TRP A 34 -0.87 9.39 6.96
N ASN A 35 0.26 9.70 7.55
CA ASN A 35 1.22 10.56 6.91
C ASN A 35 1.98 9.67 5.93
N LEU A 36 1.25 9.25 4.90
CA LEU A 36 1.78 8.56 3.76
C LEU A 36 2.15 9.62 2.70
N PRO A 37 3.17 9.43 1.91
CA PRO A 37 3.64 8.11 1.49
C PRO A 37 4.56 7.45 2.50
N SER A 38 4.26 6.19 2.86
CA SER A 38 5.22 5.31 3.51
C SER A 38 6.08 4.68 2.43
N PRO A 39 7.41 4.77 2.53
CA PRO A 39 8.26 4.10 1.58
C PRO A 39 8.11 2.59 1.72
N ILE A 40 8.10 1.90 0.59
CA ILE A 40 8.22 0.45 0.48
C ILE A 40 9.67 0.16 0.11
N ASN A 41 10.32 -0.71 0.86
CA ASN A 41 11.69 -1.16 0.62
C ASN A 41 11.94 -2.51 1.30
N ASP A 42 13.11 -3.08 1.12
CA ASP A 42 13.48 -4.41 1.63
C ASP A 42 13.43 -4.53 3.16
N SER A 43 13.45 -3.43 3.90
CA SER A 43 13.37 -3.47 5.36
C SER A 43 11.95 -3.67 5.89
N ASN A 44 10.93 -3.35 5.10
CA ASN A 44 9.53 -3.44 5.50
C ASN A 44 8.65 -4.26 4.56
N THR A 45 9.18 -4.70 3.43
CA THR A 45 8.43 -5.45 2.42
C THR A 45 9.25 -6.61 1.90
N SER A 46 8.61 -7.74 1.71
CA SER A 46 9.18 -8.91 1.06
C SER A 46 8.27 -9.38 -0.07
N VAL A 47 8.89 -9.79 -1.16
CA VAL A 47 8.22 -10.48 -2.27
C VAL A 47 9.03 -11.71 -2.60
N SER A 48 8.35 -12.85 -2.69
CA SER A 48 8.95 -14.12 -3.03
C SER A 48 8.07 -14.87 -4.02
N PHE A 49 8.64 -15.84 -4.70
CA PHE A 49 7.88 -16.75 -5.54
C PHE A 49 8.29 -18.19 -5.31
N VAL A 50 7.37 -19.08 -5.63
CA VAL A 50 7.60 -20.52 -5.62
C VAL A 50 7.11 -21.10 -6.94
N VAL A 51 7.98 -21.87 -7.61
CA VAL A 51 7.65 -22.61 -8.84
C VAL A 51 8.08 -24.06 -8.65
N ASP A 52 7.17 -24.98 -8.91
CA ASP A 52 7.51 -26.41 -8.89
C ASP A 52 8.13 -26.82 -10.22
N SER A 53 9.10 -27.72 -10.15
CA SER A 53 9.71 -28.37 -11.30
C SER A 53 9.62 -29.87 -11.18
N THR A 54 9.99 -30.59 -12.24
CA THR A 54 9.95 -32.06 -12.27
C THR A 54 10.69 -32.71 -11.08
N PHE A 55 11.76 -32.11 -10.57
CA PHE A 55 12.61 -32.71 -9.56
C PHE A 55 12.72 -31.92 -8.26
N SER A 56 12.31 -30.66 -8.25
CA SER A 56 12.48 -29.77 -7.10
C SER A 56 11.53 -28.59 -7.15
N THR A 57 11.36 -27.95 -6.01
CA THR A 57 10.68 -26.67 -5.89
C THR A 57 11.74 -25.56 -5.94
N ILE A 58 11.51 -24.54 -6.76
CA ILE A 58 12.35 -23.37 -6.89
C ILE A 58 11.71 -22.26 -6.08
N ASN A 59 12.48 -21.72 -5.14
CA ASN A 59 12.10 -20.54 -4.38
C ASN A 59 12.96 -19.37 -4.84
N GLY A 60 12.35 -18.21 -5.01
CA GLY A 60 13.07 -16.99 -5.31
C GLY A 60 12.56 -15.84 -4.44
N THR A 61 13.47 -14.94 -4.12
CA THR A 61 13.20 -13.71 -3.36
C THR A 61 13.74 -12.51 -4.10
N THR A 62 13.24 -11.33 -3.82
CA THR A 62 13.82 -10.09 -4.34
C THR A 62 14.50 -9.31 -3.23
N LYS A 63 15.64 -8.67 -3.54
CA LYS A 63 16.45 -7.90 -2.61
C LYS A 63 16.49 -6.39 -2.92
N ASP A 64 15.83 -5.95 -3.98
CA ASP A 64 15.77 -4.52 -4.33
C ASP A 64 14.38 -4.20 -4.85
N LEU A 65 13.52 -3.88 -3.91
CA LEU A 65 12.18 -3.39 -4.18
C LEU A 65 12.04 -1.97 -3.65
N PHE A 66 11.27 -1.16 -4.35
CA PHE A 66 11.08 0.23 -3.99
C PHE A 66 9.70 0.71 -4.41
N GLY A 67 9.21 1.71 -3.70
CA GLY A 67 7.90 2.26 -4.00
C GLY A 67 7.30 3.00 -2.83
N SER A 68 5.99 3.11 -2.83
CA SER A 68 5.24 3.76 -1.78
C SER A 68 3.83 3.23 -1.65
N ILE A 69 3.30 3.29 -0.44
CA ILE A 69 1.87 3.13 -0.18
C ILE A 69 1.33 4.42 0.42
N SER A 70 0.22 4.90 -0.10
CA SER A 70 -0.41 6.14 0.34
C SER A 70 -1.91 5.97 0.52
N LEU A 71 -2.50 6.81 1.39
CA LEU A 71 -3.93 6.85 1.63
C LEU A 71 -4.36 8.32 1.70
N LYS A 72 -5.13 8.78 0.73
CA LYS A 72 -5.62 10.17 0.66
C LYS A 72 -6.86 10.40 1.52
N ASP A 73 -7.81 9.46 1.48
CA ASP A 73 -9.03 9.49 2.28
C ASP A 73 -9.29 8.11 2.88
N ARG A 74 -9.37 8.04 4.21
CA ARG A 74 -9.63 6.78 4.95
C ARG A 74 -10.99 6.16 4.68
N LYS A 75 -11.95 6.92 4.18
CA LYS A 75 -13.31 6.45 3.87
C LYS A 75 -13.44 5.96 2.44
N ASP A 76 -12.56 6.39 1.56
CA ASP A 76 -12.56 6.00 0.16
C ASP A 76 -11.51 4.91 -0.12
N PRO A 77 -11.91 3.68 -0.42
CA PRO A 77 -10.99 2.61 -0.74
C PRO A 77 -10.20 2.85 -2.02
N LEU A 78 -10.69 3.70 -2.93
CA LEU A 78 -9.95 4.11 -4.12
C LEU A 78 -8.82 5.11 -3.80
N SER A 79 -8.83 5.66 -2.60
CA SER A 79 -7.77 6.59 -2.16
C SER A 79 -6.45 5.88 -1.83
N ILE A 80 -6.46 4.55 -1.70
CA ILE A 80 -5.25 3.76 -1.48
C ILE A 80 -4.49 3.66 -2.81
N VAL A 81 -3.27 4.18 -2.80
CA VAL A 81 -2.33 4.09 -3.90
C VAL A 81 -1.12 3.30 -3.43
N VAL A 82 -0.92 2.14 -4.01
CA VAL A 82 0.30 1.33 -3.90
C VAL A 82 1.02 1.45 -5.22
N ASP A 83 2.22 1.97 -5.20
CA ASP A 83 3.15 2.00 -6.33
C ASP A 83 4.37 1.20 -5.90
N LEU A 84 4.61 0.06 -6.54
CA LEU A 84 5.67 -0.88 -6.19
C LEU A 84 6.43 -1.26 -7.46
N ALA A 85 7.74 -1.24 -7.37
CA ALA A 85 8.62 -1.77 -8.41
C ALA A 85 9.69 -2.68 -7.81
N ILE A 86 10.07 -3.70 -8.58
CA ILE A 86 11.06 -4.71 -8.23
C ILE A 86 12.10 -4.74 -9.35
N LYS A 87 13.38 -4.68 -9.01
CA LYS A 87 14.45 -4.86 -10.00
C LYS A 87 14.64 -6.33 -10.32
N VAL A 88 14.47 -6.70 -11.59
CA VAL A 88 14.56 -8.09 -12.04
C VAL A 88 15.93 -8.71 -11.73
N LYS A 89 17.02 -7.96 -11.91
CA LYS A 89 18.39 -8.43 -11.68
C LYS A 89 18.74 -8.72 -10.22
N THR A 90 17.85 -8.39 -9.28
CA THR A 90 18.06 -8.65 -7.85
C THR A 90 17.22 -9.80 -7.31
N ILE A 91 16.52 -10.48 -8.19
CA ILE A 91 15.83 -11.73 -7.86
C ILE A 91 16.88 -12.81 -7.63
N ASP A 92 16.78 -13.47 -6.50
CA ASP A 92 17.74 -14.43 -6.00
C ASP A 92 17.04 -15.75 -5.71
N THR A 93 17.55 -16.82 -6.31
CA THR A 93 17.03 -18.18 -6.13
C THR A 93 18.02 -19.09 -5.41
N ASP A 94 19.05 -18.54 -4.77
CA ASP A 94 20.17 -19.25 -4.13
C ASP A 94 21.02 -20.08 -5.11
N TRP A 95 21.02 -19.74 -6.42
CA TRP A 95 21.84 -20.36 -7.44
C TRP A 95 22.08 -19.44 -8.62
N ASP A 96 23.31 -18.96 -8.77
CA ASP A 96 23.71 -17.93 -9.74
C ASP A 96 23.34 -18.26 -11.21
N ASP A 97 23.58 -19.51 -11.67
CA ASP A 97 23.25 -19.93 -13.04
C ASP A 97 21.75 -19.88 -13.32
N ARG A 98 20.94 -20.16 -12.31
CA ARG A 98 19.47 -20.07 -12.42
C ARG A 98 19.00 -18.62 -12.41
N ASP A 99 19.63 -17.77 -11.63
CA ASP A 99 19.35 -16.33 -11.59
C ASP A 99 19.68 -15.68 -12.93
N GLU A 100 20.79 -16.07 -13.56
CA GLU A 100 21.16 -15.62 -14.90
C GLU A 100 20.11 -16.07 -15.93
N THR A 101 19.72 -17.35 -15.92
CA THR A 101 18.64 -17.87 -16.77
C THR A 101 17.32 -17.13 -16.57
N LEU A 102 16.95 -16.84 -15.32
CA LEU A 102 15.73 -16.08 -15.01
C LEU A 102 15.83 -14.66 -15.59
N GLN A 103 16.98 -14.00 -15.46
CA GLN A 103 17.19 -12.66 -15.99
C GLN A 103 17.09 -12.65 -17.53
N GLU A 104 17.58 -13.68 -18.20
CA GLU A 104 17.45 -13.84 -19.65
C GLU A 104 15.98 -14.04 -20.06
N CYS A 105 15.26 -14.98 -19.42
CA CYS A 105 13.83 -15.25 -19.69
C CYS A 105 12.95 -14.00 -19.45
N MET A 106 13.31 -13.19 -18.46
CA MET A 106 12.67 -11.92 -18.15
C MET A 106 13.11 -10.78 -19.07
N ALA A 107 14.11 -10.98 -19.93
CA ALA A 107 14.76 -9.95 -20.73
C ALA A 107 15.14 -8.71 -19.91
N SER A 108 15.83 -8.93 -18.79
CA SER A 108 16.09 -7.94 -17.74
C SER A 108 16.85 -6.70 -18.21
N ASP A 109 17.63 -6.81 -19.29
CA ASP A 109 18.35 -5.67 -19.89
C ASP A 109 17.39 -4.70 -20.60
N GLN A 110 16.30 -5.23 -21.17
CA GLN A 110 15.27 -4.44 -21.85
C GLN A 110 14.15 -4.04 -20.89
N PHE A 111 13.79 -4.92 -19.98
CA PHE A 111 12.70 -4.73 -18.98
C PHE A 111 13.26 -4.89 -17.56
N PRO A 112 13.97 -3.88 -17.04
CA PRO A 112 14.71 -4.01 -15.78
C PRO A 112 13.84 -4.10 -14.53
N THR A 113 12.53 -3.80 -14.65
CA THR A 113 11.62 -3.76 -13.49
C THR A 113 10.32 -4.48 -13.76
N VAL A 114 9.80 -5.12 -12.71
CA VAL A 114 8.38 -5.50 -12.58
C VAL A 114 7.70 -4.41 -11.76
N SER A 115 6.52 -3.94 -12.17
CA SER A 115 5.80 -2.89 -11.43
C SER A 115 4.34 -3.24 -11.20
N PHE A 116 3.82 -2.76 -10.07
CA PHE A 116 2.41 -2.86 -9.71
C PHE A 116 1.90 -1.51 -9.21
N ILE A 117 0.77 -1.05 -9.78
CA ILE A 117 0.09 0.17 -9.34
C ILE A 117 -1.35 -0.19 -8.99
N SER A 118 -1.74 0.02 -7.73
CA SER A 118 -3.10 -0.29 -7.29
C SER A 118 -4.12 0.71 -7.82
N GLN A 119 -5.33 0.21 -8.03
CA GLN A 119 -6.49 0.99 -8.44
C GLN A 119 -7.60 0.98 -7.39
N ARG A 120 -7.84 -0.16 -6.76
CA ARG A 120 -8.99 -0.33 -5.86
C ARG A 120 -8.75 -1.40 -4.81
N LEU A 121 -9.04 -1.05 -3.55
CA LEU A 121 -9.20 -2.00 -2.45
C LEU A 121 -10.69 -2.38 -2.32
N SER A 122 -10.97 -3.64 -2.00
CA SER A 122 -12.35 -4.10 -1.77
C SER A 122 -13.01 -3.42 -0.57
N ASP A 123 -14.32 -3.23 -0.65
CA ASP A 123 -15.10 -2.45 0.32
C ASP A 123 -15.05 -2.99 1.76
N ASN A 124 -14.90 -4.29 1.94
CA ASN A 124 -14.75 -4.92 3.26
C ASN A 124 -13.40 -4.61 3.93
N CYS A 125 -12.43 -4.08 3.19
CA CYS A 125 -11.13 -3.65 3.68
C CYS A 125 -10.96 -2.13 3.71
N LYS A 126 -12.05 -1.38 3.82
CA LYS A 126 -11.97 0.07 4.07
C LYS A 126 -11.16 0.34 5.33
N PRO A 127 -10.24 1.32 5.32
CA PRO A 127 -9.41 1.64 6.49
C PRO A 127 -10.20 1.86 7.77
N THR A 128 -11.37 2.49 7.69
CA THR A 128 -12.26 2.69 8.84
C THR A 128 -12.78 1.38 9.43
N LEU A 129 -13.04 0.35 8.61
CA LEU A 129 -13.44 -0.97 9.07
C LEU A 129 -12.26 -1.74 9.68
N ILE A 130 -11.07 -1.62 9.10
CA ILE A 130 -9.85 -2.22 9.64
C ILE A 130 -9.53 -1.64 11.02
N ASP A 131 -9.71 -0.34 11.22
CA ASP A 131 -9.50 0.30 12.52
C ASP A 131 -10.42 -0.28 13.61
N ILE A 132 -11.64 -0.69 13.26
CA ILE A 132 -12.61 -1.30 14.17
C ILE A 132 -12.32 -2.78 14.39
N SER A 133 -12.25 -3.55 13.31
CA SER A 133 -12.15 -5.03 13.34
C SER A 133 -10.72 -5.53 13.59
N LYS A 134 -9.71 -4.66 13.42
CA LYS A 134 -8.27 -4.96 13.46
C LYS A 134 -7.79 -5.90 12.34
N ARG A 135 -8.69 -6.43 11.54
CA ARG A 135 -8.37 -7.35 10.42
C ARG A 135 -9.37 -7.19 9.29
N CYS A 136 -8.91 -7.47 8.09
CA CYS A 136 -9.79 -7.76 6.95
C CYS A 136 -9.13 -8.77 6.02
N SER A 137 -9.97 -9.48 5.25
CA SER A 137 -9.55 -10.25 4.10
C SER A 137 -10.34 -9.75 2.90
N GLY A 138 -9.66 -9.42 1.84
CA GLY A 138 -10.27 -8.81 0.67
C GLY A 138 -9.40 -8.90 -0.56
N THR A 139 -9.58 -7.98 -1.48
CA THR A 139 -8.82 -7.91 -2.73
C THR A 139 -8.33 -6.51 -3.02
N LEU A 140 -7.16 -6.41 -3.62
CA LEU A 140 -6.58 -5.19 -4.17
C LEU A 140 -6.46 -5.34 -5.68
N THR A 141 -7.26 -4.62 -6.43
CA THR A 141 -7.17 -4.59 -7.89
C THR A 141 -6.16 -3.54 -8.32
N GLY A 142 -5.36 -3.86 -9.32
CA GLY A 142 -4.36 -2.95 -9.84
C GLY A 142 -3.78 -3.41 -11.17
N ILE A 143 -2.83 -2.67 -11.66
CA ILE A 143 -2.13 -2.91 -12.91
C ILE A 143 -0.77 -3.51 -12.61
N LEU A 144 -0.52 -4.72 -13.08
CA LEU A 144 0.76 -5.41 -13.03
C LEU A 144 1.42 -5.36 -14.41
N THR A 145 2.65 -4.89 -14.44
CA THR A 145 3.48 -4.86 -15.66
C THR A 145 4.69 -5.74 -15.46
N ILE A 146 4.85 -6.74 -16.32
CA ILE A 146 6.02 -7.61 -16.40
C ILE A 146 6.47 -7.63 -17.86
N ARG A 147 7.73 -7.32 -18.10
CA ARG A 147 8.27 -7.13 -19.44
C ARG A 147 7.44 -6.08 -20.21
N ASP A 148 7.01 -6.41 -21.39
CA ASP A 148 6.17 -5.59 -22.28
C ASP A 148 4.66 -5.79 -22.08
N VAL A 149 4.27 -6.65 -21.13
CA VAL A 149 2.85 -7.00 -20.90
C VAL A 149 2.33 -6.30 -19.65
N THR A 150 1.23 -5.59 -19.83
CA THR A 150 0.51 -4.89 -18.76
C THR A 150 -0.90 -5.49 -18.65
N LYS A 151 -1.25 -5.97 -17.44
CA LYS A 151 -2.57 -6.58 -17.17
C LYS A 151 -3.16 -6.04 -15.88
N GLU A 152 -4.49 -5.93 -15.85
CA GLU A 152 -5.21 -5.78 -14.59
C GLU A 152 -5.19 -7.10 -13.82
N VAL A 153 -4.83 -7.05 -12.56
CA VAL A 153 -4.79 -8.21 -11.66
C VAL A 153 -5.55 -7.90 -10.37
N THR A 154 -6.06 -8.96 -9.76
CA THR A 154 -6.73 -8.89 -8.47
C THR A 154 -5.91 -9.67 -7.45
N LEU A 155 -5.26 -8.96 -6.54
CA LEU A 155 -4.42 -9.52 -5.48
C LEU A 155 -5.29 -9.84 -4.27
N PRO A 156 -5.32 -11.08 -3.75
CA PRO A 156 -5.88 -11.37 -2.44
C PRO A 156 -5.08 -10.64 -1.36
N VAL A 157 -5.73 -9.95 -0.45
CA VAL A 157 -5.06 -9.24 0.64
C VAL A 157 -5.64 -9.62 1.99
N GLU A 158 -4.75 -9.90 2.94
CA GLU A 158 -5.06 -9.95 4.37
C GLU A 158 -4.39 -8.76 5.03
N ILE A 159 -5.17 -7.90 5.66
CA ILE A 159 -4.67 -6.72 6.36
C ILE A 159 -4.96 -6.90 7.84
N SER A 160 -3.94 -6.75 8.68
CA SER A 160 -4.06 -6.71 10.13
C SER A 160 -3.48 -5.42 10.69
N LYS A 161 -4.20 -4.80 11.62
CA LYS A 161 -3.72 -3.65 12.38
C LYS A 161 -3.02 -4.14 13.64
N GLU A 162 -1.75 -3.81 13.76
CA GLU A 162 -0.92 -3.98 14.94
C GLU A 162 -0.91 -2.68 15.77
N ALA A 163 -0.13 -2.64 16.87
CA ALA A 163 -0.08 -1.45 17.72
C ALA A 163 0.34 -0.19 16.95
N ASP A 164 1.43 -0.29 16.20
CA ASP A 164 2.07 0.84 15.53
C ASP A 164 2.21 0.66 14.01
N SER A 165 1.52 -0.32 13.44
CA SER A 165 1.65 -0.64 12.02
C SER A 165 0.42 -1.35 11.45
N TYR A 166 0.37 -1.41 10.11
CA TYR A 166 -0.46 -2.36 9.38
C TYR A 166 0.43 -3.39 8.72
N ARG A 167 0.08 -4.66 8.87
CA ARG A 167 0.67 -5.77 8.14
C ARG A 167 -0.27 -6.16 7.02
N ILE A 168 0.23 -6.17 5.80
CA ILE A 168 -0.50 -6.52 4.58
C ILE A 168 0.22 -7.69 3.94
N LYS A 169 -0.49 -8.76 3.65
CA LYS A 169 0.07 -9.94 3.00
C LYS A 169 -0.92 -10.60 2.06
N GLY A 170 -0.40 -11.41 1.16
CA GLY A 170 -1.21 -12.22 0.25
C GLY A 170 -0.37 -13.12 -0.62
N THR A 171 -1.06 -13.93 -1.41
CA THR A 171 -0.45 -14.82 -2.40
C THR A 171 -1.24 -14.77 -3.70
N LEU A 172 -0.54 -14.64 -4.83
CA LEU A 172 -1.11 -14.60 -6.17
C LEU A 172 -0.53 -15.74 -7.00
N PRO A 173 -1.34 -16.66 -7.54
CA PRO A 173 -0.91 -17.55 -8.60
C PRO A 173 -0.74 -16.75 -9.89
N LEU A 174 0.46 -16.75 -10.45
CA LEU A 174 0.83 -16.03 -11.66
C LEU A 174 1.17 -17.04 -12.77
N GLN A 175 0.47 -16.96 -13.88
CA GLN A 175 0.87 -17.69 -15.08
C GLN A 175 1.93 -16.88 -15.82
N TRP A 176 3.19 -17.27 -15.72
CA TRP A 176 4.30 -16.49 -16.24
C TRP A 176 4.28 -16.40 -17.79
N ALA A 177 3.76 -17.40 -18.48
CA ALA A 177 3.58 -17.34 -19.93
C ALA A 177 2.63 -16.21 -20.38
N ASP A 178 1.70 -15.78 -19.51
CA ASP A 178 0.79 -14.67 -19.76
C ASP A 178 1.50 -13.30 -19.89
N TYR A 179 2.77 -13.25 -19.52
CA TYR A 179 3.62 -12.06 -19.55
C TYR A 179 4.80 -12.20 -20.51
N ASN A 180 4.67 -13.06 -21.52
CA ASN A 180 5.71 -13.31 -22.50
C ASN A 180 7.06 -13.74 -21.88
N ILE A 181 7.05 -14.30 -20.68
CA ILE A 181 8.25 -14.87 -20.07
C ILE A 181 8.56 -16.17 -20.77
N GLU A 182 9.79 -16.29 -21.29
CA GLU A 182 10.23 -17.48 -22.01
C GLU A 182 10.31 -18.70 -21.07
N ASP A 183 9.95 -19.86 -21.58
CA ASP A 183 9.99 -21.11 -20.82
C ASP A 183 11.43 -21.63 -20.74
N PRO A 184 12.05 -21.61 -19.56
CA PRO A 184 13.41 -22.12 -19.40
C PRO A 184 13.48 -23.64 -19.27
N SER A 185 12.35 -24.33 -19.43
CA SER A 185 12.30 -25.79 -19.33
C SER A 185 13.21 -26.46 -20.37
N ILE A 186 13.88 -27.52 -19.97
CA ILE A 186 14.65 -28.40 -20.86
C ILE A 186 14.03 -29.79 -20.89
N LEU A 187 14.46 -30.63 -21.81
CA LEU A 187 13.86 -31.94 -22.10
C LEU A 187 13.49 -32.79 -20.88
N ILE A 188 14.27 -32.72 -19.81
CA ILE A 188 14.10 -33.56 -18.61
C ILE A 188 13.69 -32.76 -17.38
N VAL A 189 13.78 -31.42 -17.40
CA VAL A 189 13.37 -30.54 -16.31
C VAL A 189 12.31 -29.61 -16.84
N GLN A 190 11.09 -29.80 -16.39
CA GLN A 190 9.96 -28.95 -16.75
C GLN A 190 9.49 -28.16 -15.55
N LEU A 191 9.20 -26.89 -15.75
CA LEU A 191 8.63 -26.01 -14.73
C LEU A 191 7.11 -26.01 -14.79
N ASP A 192 6.48 -25.87 -13.61
CA ASP A 192 5.05 -25.55 -13.59
C ASP A 192 4.82 -24.19 -14.27
N ARG A 193 3.72 -24.08 -14.98
CA ARG A 193 3.32 -22.83 -15.67
C ARG A 193 2.88 -21.73 -14.72
N THR A 194 2.69 -22.08 -13.46
CA THR A 194 2.20 -21.18 -12.41
C THR A 194 3.30 -20.92 -11.38
N ALA A 195 3.66 -19.67 -11.21
CA ALA A 195 4.46 -19.20 -10.08
C ALA A 195 3.53 -18.69 -8.97
N ASN A 196 3.70 -19.17 -7.76
CA ASN A 196 2.98 -18.66 -6.60
C ASN A 196 3.76 -17.49 -5.99
N ILE A 197 3.27 -16.28 -6.19
CA ILE A 197 3.90 -15.05 -5.68
C ILE A 197 3.33 -14.74 -4.30
N SER A 198 4.18 -14.70 -3.29
CA SER A 198 3.83 -14.26 -1.93
C SER A 198 4.41 -12.89 -1.66
N TYR A 199 3.64 -12.04 -1.00
CA TYR A 199 4.07 -10.69 -0.62
C TYR A 199 3.61 -10.36 0.78
N GLU A 200 4.45 -9.62 1.49
CA GLU A 200 4.16 -9.07 2.81
C GLU A 200 4.78 -7.68 2.93
N THR A 201 4.03 -6.72 3.46
CA THR A 201 4.53 -5.39 3.78
C THR A 201 4.03 -4.94 5.15
N VAL A 202 4.88 -4.22 5.87
CA VAL A 202 4.57 -3.58 7.15
C VAL A 202 4.63 -2.07 6.96
N VAL A 203 3.48 -1.43 7.15
CA VAL A 203 3.32 0.03 7.00
C VAL A 203 3.22 0.65 8.39
N PRO A 204 4.21 1.43 8.83
CA PRO A 204 4.17 2.05 10.14
C PRO A 204 3.07 3.11 10.23
N LEU A 205 2.41 3.18 11.38
CA LEU A 205 1.56 4.30 11.76
C LEU A 205 2.47 5.46 12.20
N LYS A 206 2.19 6.68 11.73
CA LYS A 206 2.78 7.88 12.32
C LYS A 206 1.82 8.40 13.39
N HIS A 207 2.32 8.44 14.60
CA HIS A 207 1.69 9.11 15.74
C HIS A 207 1.89 10.62 15.66
#